data_eaccf647a58108381cfa54768eb0bb1b
#
_entry.id   eaccf647a58108381cfa54768eb0bb1b
#
_cell.length_a   1.000
_cell.length_b   1.000
_cell.length_c   1.000
_cell.angle_alpha   90.00
_cell.angle_beta   90.00
_cell.angle_gamma   90.00
#
_symmetry.space_group_name_H-M   'P 1'
#
loop_
_entity.id
_entity.type
_entity.pdbx_description
1 polymer ?
#
loop_
_entity_poly.entity_id
_entity_poly.type
_entity_poly.pdbx_seq_one_letter_code
_entity_poly.pdbx_strand_id
1 'polypeptide(L)'
;DRPVSQIMINKHTLIIEAAIKVFARSGLEKGKISDIAKEARIGKGTVYEYFRSKEEIFKAIEQFMFSEISTVFKSIKSSPLSPKEKILHIMNWSLDMSTEMGDTTLIITELWAQASRGHYHGTSSSQLVDFYEDYKHEIEKILKDGIDIGEFRDMNKEGVATMLMAFLDGLGLQIIIMKNPKVFNKIKSEAIESFMRGILK
;
A
#
# COMPACT_ATOMS: atom_id res chain seq x y z
N ASP A 1 20.46 -11.74 36.88
CA ASP A 1 19.24 -12.30 36.27
C ASP A 1 18.43 -11.18 35.65
N ARG A 2 18.58 -11.00 34.36
CA ARG A 2 17.70 -10.12 33.58
C ARG A 2 16.66 -10.99 32.87
N PRO A 3 15.36 -10.73 33.02
CA PRO A 3 14.40 -11.38 32.18
C PRO A 3 14.58 -10.84 30.77
N VAL A 4 15.06 -11.69 29.88
CA VAL A 4 15.00 -11.47 28.43
C VAL A 4 13.50 -11.46 28.10
N SER A 5 12.94 -10.29 27.84
CA SER A 5 11.63 -10.15 27.22
C SER A 5 11.77 -10.77 25.82
N GLN A 6 11.47 -12.06 25.71
CA GLN A 6 11.23 -12.71 24.45
C GLN A 6 10.13 -11.93 23.76
N ILE A 7 10.50 -11.15 22.76
CA ILE A 7 9.54 -10.68 21.74
C ILE A 7 8.98 -11.96 21.14
N MET A 8 7.78 -12.34 21.57
CA MET A 8 7.05 -13.43 20.93
C MET A 8 6.78 -12.99 19.50
N ILE A 9 7.66 -13.40 18.58
CA ILE A 9 7.42 -13.20 17.16
C ILE A 9 6.06 -13.83 16.88
N ASN A 10 5.08 -12.99 16.53
CA ASN A 10 3.76 -13.48 16.16
C ASN A 10 3.91 -14.33 14.89
N LYS A 11 3.79 -15.65 15.03
CA LYS A 11 3.93 -16.60 13.92
C LYS A 11 3.00 -16.29 12.76
N HIS A 12 1.83 -15.71 13.04
CA HIS A 12 0.90 -15.25 12.02
C HIS A 12 1.54 -14.17 11.13
N THR A 13 2.12 -13.13 11.72
CA THR A 13 2.83 -12.06 10.99
C THR A 13 4.04 -12.60 10.24
N LEU A 14 4.82 -13.48 10.87
CA LEU A 14 5.98 -14.13 10.23
C LEU A 14 5.59 -14.91 8.96
N ILE A 15 4.45 -15.61 8.99
CA ILE A 15 3.92 -16.33 7.82
C ILE A 15 3.50 -15.35 6.73
N ILE A 16 2.84 -14.24 7.09
CA ILE A 16 2.42 -13.20 6.14
C ILE A 16 3.63 -12.57 5.44
N GLU A 17 4.65 -12.16 6.19
CA GLU A 17 5.88 -11.57 5.63
C GLU A 17 6.62 -12.55 4.71
N ALA A 18 6.72 -13.82 5.09
CA ALA A 18 7.30 -14.85 4.25
C ALA A 18 6.47 -15.09 2.98
N ALA A 19 5.15 -15.06 3.10
CA ALA A 19 4.25 -15.26 1.96
C ALA A 19 4.31 -14.09 0.96
N ILE A 20 4.45 -12.84 1.42
CA ILE A 20 4.69 -11.68 0.57
C ILE A 20 5.91 -11.95 -0.33
N LYS A 21 7.05 -12.35 0.24
CA LYS A 21 8.27 -12.64 -0.51
C LYS A 21 8.10 -13.79 -1.52
N VAL A 22 7.41 -14.85 -1.11
CA VAL A 22 7.18 -16.02 -1.99
C VAL A 22 6.25 -15.66 -3.14
N PHE A 23 5.14 -14.98 -2.86
CA PHE A 23 4.19 -14.61 -3.90
C PHE A 23 4.72 -13.51 -4.83
N ALA A 24 5.52 -12.57 -4.31
CA ALA A 24 6.20 -11.58 -5.15
C ALA A 24 7.14 -12.24 -6.19
N ARG A 25 7.89 -13.29 -5.78
CA ARG A 25 8.82 -14.00 -6.67
C ARG A 25 8.14 -14.95 -7.65
N SER A 26 7.07 -15.61 -7.23
CA SER A 26 6.50 -16.76 -7.95
C SER A 26 5.09 -16.52 -8.49
N GLY A 27 4.46 -15.43 -8.10
CA GLY A 27 3.03 -15.21 -8.27
C GLY A 27 2.19 -16.10 -7.34
N LEU A 28 0.92 -15.73 -7.18
CA LEU A 28 0.00 -16.48 -6.31
C LEU A 28 -0.22 -17.92 -6.80
N GLU A 29 -0.35 -18.14 -8.11
CA GLU A 29 -0.65 -19.46 -8.66
C GLU A 29 0.47 -20.47 -8.38
N LYS A 30 1.73 -20.08 -8.60
CA LYS A 30 2.91 -20.97 -8.46
C LYS A 30 3.47 -21.02 -7.06
N GLY A 31 3.20 -20.03 -6.22
CA GLY A 31 3.64 -20.00 -4.82
C GLY A 31 3.06 -21.18 -4.03
N LYS A 32 3.91 -21.89 -3.27
CA LYS A 32 3.52 -23.07 -2.49
C LYS A 32 3.64 -22.79 -1.00
N ILE A 33 2.75 -23.38 -0.19
CA ILE A 33 2.82 -23.31 1.27
C ILE A 33 4.15 -23.88 1.81
N SER A 34 4.74 -24.86 1.12
CA SER A 34 6.07 -25.38 1.47
C SER A 34 7.18 -24.33 1.36
N ASP A 35 7.07 -23.43 0.37
CA ASP A 35 8.06 -22.39 0.15
C ASP A 35 7.89 -21.27 1.17
N ILE A 36 6.64 -20.96 1.55
CA ILE A 36 6.32 -20.03 2.64
C ILE A 36 6.88 -20.54 3.96
N ALA A 37 6.66 -21.82 4.29
CA ALA A 37 7.19 -22.45 5.49
C ALA A 37 8.73 -22.39 5.55
N LYS A 38 9.39 -22.66 4.41
CA LYS A 38 10.85 -22.55 4.26
C LYS A 38 11.35 -21.12 4.44
N GLU A 39 10.70 -20.16 3.82
CA GLU A 39 11.03 -18.72 3.93
C GLU A 39 10.86 -18.24 5.39
N ALA A 40 9.78 -18.64 6.05
CA ALA A 40 9.49 -18.32 7.45
C ALA A 40 10.35 -19.12 8.45
N ARG A 41 11.13 -20.10 7.98
CA ARG A 41 11.94 -21.03 8.81
C ARG A 41 11.12 -21.78 9.87
N ILE A 42 9.91 -22.21 9.49
CA ILE A 42 9.00 -23.00 10.34
C ILE A 42 8.56 -24.27 9.62
N GLY A 43 7.96 -25.18 10.36
CA GLY A 43 7.38 -26.41 9.78
C GLY A 43 6.14 -26.09 8.93
N LYS A 44 5.91 -26.87 7.85
CA LYS A 44 4.70 -26.76 7.04
C LYS A 44 3.42 -26.98 7.86
N GLY A 45 3.47 -27.88 8.86
CA GLY A 45 2.38 -28.10 9.81
C GLY A 45 2.01 -26.83 10.57
N THR A 46 3.02 -26.05 10.99
CA THR A 46 2.78 -24.78 11.68
C THR A 46 2.07 -23.75 10.79
N VAL A 47 2.36 -23.73 9.49
CA VAL A 47 1.59 -22.84 8.58
C VAL A 47 0.12 -23.24 8.56
N TYR A 48 -0.19 -24.53 8.53
CA TYR A 48 -1.56 -25.04 8.53
C TYR A 48 -2.32 -24.86 9.86
N GLU A 49 -1.60 -24.63 10.97
CA GLU A 49 -2.20 -24.24 12.24
C GLU A 49 -2.85 -22.84 12.16
N TYR A 50 -2.33 -21.95 11.29
CA TYR A 50 -2.77 -20.57 11.14
C TYR A 50 -3.64 -20.33 9.89
N PHE A 51 -3.35 -21.03 8.80
CA PHE A 51 -4.01 -20.81 7.50
C PHE A 51 -4.33 -22.14 6.81
N ARG A 52 -5.57 -22.29 6.37
CA ARG A 52 -6.06 -23.53 5.73
C ARG A 52 -5.67 -23.63 4.26
N SER A 53 -5.43 -22.49 3.59
CA SER A 53 -5.11 -22.42 2.17
C SER A 53 -4.20 -21.25 1.85
N LYS A 54 -3.61 -21.23 0.64
CA LYS A 54 -2.83 -20.09 0.17
C LYS A 54 -3.68 -18.85 -0.13
N GLU A 55 -4.94 -19.05 -0.49
CA GLU A 55 -5.92 -17.99 -0.71
C GLU A 55 -6.24 -17.28 0.62
N GLU A 56 -6.33 -18.03 1.71
CA GLU A 56 -6.52 -17.45 3.05
C GLU A 56 -5.28 -16.65 3.48
N ILE A 57 -4.08 -17.13 3.17
CA ILE A 57 -2.83 -16.37 3.39
C ILE A 57 -2.83 -15.08 2.56
N PHE A 58 -3.23 -15.15 1.28
CA PHE A 58 -3.26 -13.99 0.41
C PHE A 58 -4.26 -12.93 0.90
N LYS A 59 -5.43 -13.35 1.35
CA LYS A 59 -6.41 -12.46 1.99
C LYS A 59 -5.86 -11.82 3.27
N ALA A 60 -5.09 -12.55 4.06
CA ALA A 60 -4.44 -12.00 5.24
C ALA A 60 -3.34 -10.99 4.89
N ILE A 61 -2.62 -11.20 3.77
CA ILE A 61 -1.68 -10.20 3.23
C ILE A 61 -2.41 -8.91 2.86
N GLU A 62 -3.53 -9.02 2.14
CA GLU A 62 -4.36 -7.88 1.76
C GLU A 62 -4.77 -7.06 3.00
N GLN A 63 -5.32 -7.73 4.02
CA GLN A 63 -5.72 -7.10 5.27
C GLN A 63 -4.55 -6.45 6.01
N PHE A 64 -3.41 -7.13 6.07
CA PHE A 64 -2.20 -6.61 6.70
C PHE A 64 -1.73 -5.33 6.01
N MET A 65 -1.61 -5.33 4.68
CA MET A 65 -1.17 -4.18 3.90
C MET A 65 -2.12 -2.98 4.05
N PHE A 66 -3.42 -3.20 3.97
CA PHE A 66 -4.40 -2.12 4.13
C PHE A 66 -4.41 -1.56 5.54
N SER A 67 -4.19 -2.39 6.56
CA SER A 67 -4.08 -1.92 7.95
C SER A 67 -2.85 -1.04 8.18
N GLU A 68 -1.70 -1.40 7.58
CA GLU A 68 -0.47 -0.62 7.65
C GLU A 68 -0.66 0.76 6.98
N ILE A 69 -1.19 0.78 5.76
CA ILE A 69 -1.48 2.03 5.02
C ILE A 69 -2.46 2.91 5.82
N SER A 70 -3.55 2.32 6.33
CA SER A 70 -4.54 3.05 7.14
C SER A 70 -3.94 3.63 8.42
N THR A 71 -2.98 2.95 9.03
CA THR A 71 -2.28 3.42 10.23
C THR A 71 -1.44 4.66 9.93
N VAL A 72 -0.69 4.64 8.82
CA VAL A 72 0.09 5.80 8.37
C VAL A 72 -0.83 6.99 8.05
N PHE A 73 -1.93 6.75 7.34
CA PHE A 73 -2.92 7.79 7.05
C PHE A 73 -3.51 8.43 8.30
N LYS A 74 -3.90 7.63 9.28
CA LYS A 74 -4.40 8.13 10.56
C LYS A 74 -3.36 8.99 11.27
N SER A 75 -2.09 8.58 11.23
CA SER A 75 -0.98 9.35 11.79
C SER A 75 -0.80 10.70 11.10
N ILE A 76 -0.81 10.73 9.76
CA ILE A 76 -0.70 11.97 8.97
C ILE A 76 -1.89 12.89 9.27
N LYS A 77 -3.11 12.35 9.29
CA LYS A 77 -4.32 13.11 9.56
C LYS A 77 -4.30 13.79 10.93
N SER A 78 -3.87 13.07 11.97
CA SER A 78 -3.80 13.58 13.34
C SER A 78 -2.58 14.44 13.62
N SER A 79 -1.65 14.55 12.68
CA SER A 79 -0.46 15.38 12.82
C SER A 79 -0.81 16.88 12.78
N PRO A 80 0.03 17.75 13.39
CA PRO A 80 -0.16 19.21 13.35
C PRO A 80 0.25 19.84 12.01
N LEU A 81 0.55 19.03 11.00
CA LEU A 81 0.95 19.48 9.67
C LEU A 81 -0.18 20.26 8.98
N SER A 82 0.19 21.26 8.17
CA SER A 82 -0.77 21.94 7.30
C SER A 82 -1.33 21.00 6.23
N PRO A 83 -2.49 21.28 5.63
CA PRO A 83 -3.03 20.48 4.53
C PRO A 83 -2.04 20.25 3.39
N LYS A 84 -1.27 21.27 3.01
CA LYS A 84 -0.20 21.17 2.02
C LYS A 84 0.87 20.16 2.44
N GLU A 85 1.35 20.24 3.68
CA GLU A 85 2.35 19.34 4.22
C GLU A 85 1.83 17.90 4.32
N LYS A 86 0.55 17.71 4.66
CA LYS A 86 -0.10 16.39 4.68
C LYS A 86 -0.11 15.76 3.29
N ILE A 87 -0.50 16.48 2.25
CA ILE A 87 -0.48 15.97 0.87
C ILE A 87 0.96 15.63 0.45
N LEU A 88 1.93 16.50 0.72
CA LEU A 88 3.35 16.22 0.44
C LEU A 88 3.85 14.97 1.18
N HIS A 89 3.44 14.78 2.43
CA HIS A 89 3.82 13.61 3.22
C HIS A 89 3.24 12.33 2.61
N ILE A 90 1.94 12.33 2.26
CA ILE A 90 1.28 11.21 1.58
C ILE A 90 2.02 10.85 0.29
N MET A 91 2.30 11.84 -0.57
CA MET A 91 2.97 11.62 -1.85
C MET A 91 4.38 11.02 -1.66
N ASN A 92 5.18 11.62 -0.79
CA ASN A 92 6.53 11.14 -0.53
C ASN A 92 6.53 9.72 0.04
N TRP A 93 5.73 9.48 1.09
CA TRP A 93 5.63 8.17 1.72
C TRP A 93 5.18 7.07 0.75
N SER A 94 4.14 7.32 -0.05
CA SER A 94 3.63 6.33 -1.01
C SER A 94 4.68 5.97 -2.07
N LEU A 95 5.41 6.94 -2.56
CA LEU A 95 6.44 6.71 -3.58
C LEU A 95 7.72 6.09 -2.99
N ASP A 96 8.10 6.43 -1.75
CA ASP A 96 9.22 5.78 -1.05
C ASP A 96 8.91 4.33 -0.74
N MET A 97 7.68 4.04 -0.28
CA MET A 97 7.22 2.67 -0.07
C MET A 97 7.36 1.82 -1.36
N SER A 98 7.03 2.38 -2.53
CA SER A 98 7.17 1.67 -3.81
C SER A 98 8.63 1.38 -4.19
N THR A 99 9.59 2.20 -3.73
CA THR A 99 11.03 1.97 -3.99
C THR A 99 11.67 1.01 -3.00
N GLU A 100 11.26 1.06 -1.74
CA GLU A 100 11.86 0.30 -0.65
C GLU A 100 11.26 -1.09 -0.49
N MET A 101 9.97 -1.24 -0.81
CA MET A 101 9.20 -2.45 -0.61
C MET A 101 8.69 -3.03 -1.95
N GLY A 102 9.61 -3.28 -2.89
CA GLY A 102 9.27 -3.77 -4.23
C GLY A 102 8.41 -5.06 -4.23
N ASP A 103 8.65 -5.98 -3.28
CA ASP A 103 7.83 -7.18 -3.13
C ASP A 103 6.37 -6.83 -2.79
N THR A 104 6.15 -5.85 -1.93
CA THR A 104 4.81 -5.37 -1.56
C THR A 104 4.08 -4.78 -2.76
N THR A 105 4.77 -4.00 -3.59
CA THR A 105 4.15 -3.40 -4.77
C THR A 105 3.78 -4.47 -5.82
N LEU A 106 4.55 -5.54 -5.94
CA LEU A 106 4.16 -6.70 -6.78
C LEU A 106 2.88 -7.37 -6.25
N ILE A 107 2.70 -7.45 -4.94
CA ILE A 107 1.45 -7.96 -4.35
C ILE A 107 0.27 -7.02 -4.67
N ILE A 108 0.45 -5.70 -4.61
CA ILE A 108 -0.59 -4.74 -5.00
C ILE A 108 -1.02 -4.95 -6.45
N THR A 109 -0.09 -5.18 -7.38
CA THR A 109 -0.44 -5.46 -8.78
C THR A 109 -1.25 -6.75 -8.92
N GLU A 110 -0.97 -7.77 -8.12
CA GLU A 110 -1.77 -9.01 -8.10
C GLU A 110 -3.17 -8.76 -7.53
N LEU A 111 -3.30 -7.93 -6.47
CA LEU A 111 -4.60 -7.52 -5.92
C LEU A 111 -5.44 -6.80 -6.98
N TRP A 112 -4.87 -5.86 -7.72
CA TRP A 112 -5.56 -5.19 -8.84
C TRP A 112 -6.01 -6.17 -9.91
N ALA A 113 -5.12 -7.08 -10.30
CA ALA A 113 -5.45 -8.09 -11.30
C ALA A 113 -6.59 -9.01 -10.83
N GLN A 114 -6.61 -9.41 -9.56
CA GLN A 114 -7.69 -10.22 -8.99
C GLN A 114 -9.00 -9.43 -8.89
N ALA A 115 -8.95 -8.19 -8.41
CA ALA A 115 -10.12 -7.33 -8.31
C ALA A 115 -10.75 -7.10 -9.70
N SER A 116 -9.92 -6.82 -10.71
CA SER A 116 -10.37 -6.63 -12.09
C SER A 116 -11.02 -7.90 -12.66
N ARG A 117 -10.43 -9.07 -12.43
CA ARG A 117 -10.99 -10.36 -12.84
C ARG A 117 -12.28 -10.68 -12.07
N GLY A 118 -12.32 -10.41 -10.77
CA GLY A 118 -13.47 -10.62 -9.90
C GLY A 118 -14.66 -9.75 -10.33
N HIS A 119 -14.42 -8.48 -10.67
CA HIS A 119 -15.45 -7.58 -11.20
C HIS A 119 -16.05 -8.14 -12.51
N TYR A 120 -15.21 -8.60 -13.42
CA TYR A 120 -15.62 -9.18 -14.70
C TYR A 120 -16.46 -10.46 -14.52
N HIS A 121 -16.20 -11.23 -13.48
CA HIS A 121 -16.92 -12.47 -13.14
C HIS A 121 -18.02 -12.30 -12.07
N GLY A 122 -18.31 -11.09 -11.64
CA GLY A 122 -19.33 -10.83 -10.61
C GLY A 122 -18.92 -11.24 -9.18
N THR A 123 -17.63 -11.46 -8.92
CA THR A 123 -17.07 -11.86 -7.62
C THR A 123 -16.09 -10.82 -7.10
N SER A 124 -16.47 -9.54 -7.17
CA SER A 124 -15.59 -8.41 -6.79
C SER A 124 -15.07 -8.55 -5.35
N SER A 125 -13.76 -8.33 -5.17
CA SER A 125 -13.16 -8.13 -3.85
C SER A 125 -13.66 -6.78 -3.30
N SER A 126 -14.58 -6.82 -2.35
CA SER A 126 -15.11 -5.61 -1.69
C SER A 126 -14.01 -4.84 -0.96
N GLN A 127 -13.03 -5.54 -0.36
CA GLN A 127 -12.01 -4.95 0.49
C GLN A 127 -11.11 -3.93 -0.23
N LEU A 128 -10.66 -4.23 -1.45
CA LEU A 128 -9.86 -3.27 -2.23
C LEU A 128 -10.68 -2.04 -2.61
N VAL A 129 -11.94 -2.22 -3.02
CA VAL A 129 -12.83 -1.11 -3.37
C VAL A 129 -13.09 -0.25 -2.14
N ASP A 130 -13.46 -0.87 -1.02
CA ASP A 130 -13.71 -0.17 0.25
C ASP A 130 -12.46 0.61 0.69
N PHE A 131 -11.25 0.01 0.57
CA PHE A 131 -10.00 0.67 0.85
C PHE A 131 -9.77 1.92 -0.02
N TYR A 132 -10.02 1.84 -1.34
CA TYR A 132 -9.86 2.99 -2.24
C TYR A 132 -10.86 4.10 -1.93
N GLU A 133 -12.10 3.77 -1.59
CA GLU A 133 -13.12 4.76 -1.22
C GLU A 133 -12.75 5.47 0.10
N ASP A 134 -12.33 4.72 1.12
CA ASP A 134 -11.88 5.29 2.39
C ASP A 134 -10.67 6.21 2.19
N TYR A 135 -9.70 5.78 1.39
CA TYR A 135 -8.49 6.53 1.08
C TYR A 135 -8.81 7.83 0.34
N LYS A 136 -9.64 7.76 -0.70
CA LYS A 136 -10.14 8.92 -1.44
C LYS A 136 -10.81 9.92 -0.50
N HIS A 137 -11.69 9.46 0.34
CA HIS A 137 -12.44 10.29 1.28
C HIS A 137 -11.54 11.03 2.28
N GLU A 138 -10.48 10.38 2.77
CA GLU A 138 -9.51 11.05 3.65
C GLU A 138 -8.70 12.12 2.92
N ILE A 139 -8.30 11.88 1.66
CA ILE A 139 -7.65 12.91 0.83
C ILE A 139 -8.59 14.09 0.57
N GLU A 140 -9.86 13.84 0.25
CA GLU A 140 -10.87 14.91 0.04
C GLU A 140 -11.02 15.83 1.26
N LYS A 141 -10.96 15.27 2.48
CA LYS A 141 -10.98 16.05 3.73
C LYS A 141 -9.77 16.98 3.82
N ILE A 142 -8.56 16.45 3.55
CA ILE A 142 -7.34 17.25 3.58
C ILE A 142 -7.41 18.37 2.53
N LEU A 143 -7.90 18.07 1.31
CA LEU A 143 -8.07 19.05 0.25
C LEU A 143 -9.10 20.14 0.64
N LYS A 144 -10.21 19.72 1.27
CA LYS A 144 -11.22 20.66 1.78
C LYS A 144 -10.62 21.63 2.81
N ASP A 145 -9.91 21.08 3.81
CA ASP A 145 -9.29 21.90 4.85
C ASP A 145 -8.31 22.92 4.23
N GLY A 146 -7.52 22.50 3.22
CA GLY A 146 -6.59 23.40 2.53
C GLY A 146 -7.26 24.47 1.68
N ILE A 147 -8.41 24.20 1.08
CA ILE A 147 -9.23 25.21 0.39
C ILE A 147 -9.80 26.20 1.40
N ASP A 148 -10.36 25.70 2.51
CA ASP A 148 -10.98 26.53 3.54
C ASP A 148 -10.00 27.54 4.16
N ILE A 149 -8.72 27.18 4.32
CA ILE A 149 -7.67 28.08 4.84
C ILE A 149 -6.91 28.84 3.75
N GLY A 150 -7.21 28.59 2.48
CA GLY A 150 -6.61 29.30 1.33
C GLY A 150 -5.21 28.82 0.91
N GLU A 151 -4.75 27.66 1.35
CA GLU A 151 -3.52 27.03 0.83
C GLU A 151 -3.72 26.43 -0.57
N PHE A 152 -4.92 25.90 -0.83
CA PHE A 152 -5.28 25.34 -2.12
C PHE A 152 -6.27 26.25 -2.85
N ARG A 153 -6.22 26.23 -4.18
CA ARG A 153 -7.23 26.87 -5.02
C ARG A 153 -8.58 26.13 -4.91
N ASP A 154 -9.66 26.80 -5.25
CA ASP A 154 -10.96 26.13 -5.40
C ASP A 154 -10.90 25.12 -6.55
N MET A 155 -11.35 23.88 -6.27
CA MET A 155 -11.26 22.76 -7.20
C MET A 155 -12.24 21.63 -6.83
N ASN A 156 -12.51 20.76 -7.79
CA ASN A 156 -13.24 19.51 -7.52
C ASN A 156 -12.36 18.55 -6.70
N LYS A 157 -12.67 18.44 -5.41
CA LYS A 157 -11.90 17.63 -4.45
C LYS A 157 -11.89 16.14 -4.79
N GLU A 158 -13.04 15.60 -5.21
CA GLU A 158 -13.16 14.19 -5.61
C GLU A 158 -12.29 13.90 -6.84
N GLY A 159 -12.34 14.75 -7.86
CA GLY A 159 -11.52 14.60 -9.07
C GLY A 159 -10.03 14.68 -8.75
N VAL A 160 -9.62 15.64 -7.91
CA VAL A 160 -8.20 15.80 -7.51
C VAL A 160 -7.74 14.64 -6.61
N ALA A 161 -8.56 14.16 -5.69
CA ALA A 161 -8.23 12.98 -4.87
C ALA A 161 -8.04 11.74 -5.76
N THR A 162 -8.97 11.49 -6.69
CA THR A 162 -8.88 10.39 -7.65
C THR A 162 -7.62 10.51 -8.52
N MET A 163 -7.31 11.71 -9.02
CA MET A 163 -6.10 11.97 -9.81
C MET A 163 -4.83 11.71 -9.00
N LEU A 164 -4.78 12.13 -7.73
CA LEU A 164 -3.65 11.88 -6.85
C LEU A 164 -3.41 10.39 -6.64
N MET A 165 -4.46 9.63 -6.36
CA MET A 165 -4.37 8.17 -6.19
C MET A 165 -3.85 7.50 -7.46
N ALA A 166 -4.46 7.80 -8.62
CA ALA A 166 -4.02 7.27 -9.91
C ALA A 166 -2.57 7.66 -10.26
N PHE A 167 -2.14 8.85 -9.89
CA PHE A 167 -0.77 9.33 -10.06
C PHE A 167 0.21 8.50 -9.20
N LEU A 168 -0.10 8.27 -7.93
CA LEU A 168 0.74 7.48 -7.02
C LEU A 168 0.82 6.02 -7.44
N ASP A 169 -0.31 5.42 -7.79
CA ASP A 169 -0.40 4.05 -8.30
C ASP A 169 0.41 3.88 -9.59
N GLY A 170 0.23 4.77 -10.54
CA GLY A 170 0.91 4.72 -11.83
C GLY A 170 2.43 4.91 -11.71
N LEU A 171 2.89 5.87 -10.91
CA LEU A 171 4.31 6.06 -10.65
C LEU A 171 4.89 4.87 -9.88
N GLY A 172 4.21 4.36 -8.85
CA GLY A 172 4.63 3.19 -8.09
C GLY A 172 4.85 1.98 -8.99
N LEU A 173 3.93 1.73 -9.92
CA LEU A 173 4.06 0.65 -10.91
C LEU A 173 5.25 0.87 -11.86
N GLN A 174 5.45 2.10 -12.35
CA GLN A 174 6.56 2.41 -13.24
C GLN A 174 7.93 2.21 -12.57
N ILE A 175 8.06 2.51 -11.29
CA ILE A 175 9.29 2.28 -10.53
C ILE A 175 9.72 0.82 -10.62
N ILE A 176 8.79 -0.11 -10.42
CA ILE A 176 9.07 -1.55 -10.44
C ILE A 176 9.48 -1.99 -11.84
N ILE A 177 8.78 -1.51 -12.86
CA ILE A 177 9.03 -1.89 -14.26
C ILE A 177 10.39 -1.36 -14.72
N MET A 178 10.71 -0.11 -14.42
CA MET A 178 11.91 0.54 -14.93
C MET A 178 13.20 0.12 -14.22
N LYS A 179 13.11 -0.38 -12.98
CA LYS A 179 14.25 -0.87 -12.17
C LYS A 179 15.45 0.10 -12.10
N ASN A 180 15.19 1.41 -12.17
CA ASN A 180 16.24 2.44 -12.17
C ASN A 180 15.98 3.48 -11.07
N PRO A 181 16.44 3.25 -9.83
CA PRO A 181 16.20 4.14 -8.70
C PRO A 181 16.73 5.57 -8.90
N LYS A 182 17.85 5.74 -9.62
CA LYS A 182 18.44 7.08 -9.83
C LYS A 182 17.57 7.96 -10.72
N VAL A 183 17.06 7.42 -11.80
CA VAL A 183 16.14 8.12 -12.70
C VAL A 183 14.85 8.44 -11.97
N PHE A 184 14.37 7.49 -11.18
CA PHE A 184 13.15 7.66 -10.42
C PHE A 184 13.23 8.80 -9.40
N ASN A 185 14.30 8.87 -8.58
CA ASN A 185 14.43 9.91 -7.57
C ASN A 185 14.41 11.34 -8.17
N LYS A 186 14.95 11.50 -9.39
CA LYS A 186 14.85 12.77 -10.11
C LYS A 186 13.40 13.05 -10.54
N ILE A 187 12.74 12.07 -11.14
CA ILE A 187 11.37 12.20 -11.63
C ILE A 187 10.39 12.42 -10.46
N LYS A 188 10.61 11.74 -9.33
CA LYS A 188 9.76 11.86 -8.13
C LYS A 188 9.58 13.30 -7.70
N SER A 189 10.68 14.04 -7.48
CA SER A 189 10.60 15.43 -7.00
C SER A 189 9.91 16.35 -8.00
N GLU A 190 10.23 16.22 -9.30
CA GLU A 190 9.61 17.04 -10.37
C GLU A 190 8.12 16.72 -10.52
N ALA A 191 7.75 15.46 -10.39
CA ALA A 191 6.36 15.01 -10.50
C ALA A 191 5.52 15.49 -9.31
N ILE A 192 6.05 15.39 -8.09
CA ILE A 192 5.40 15.92 -6.88
C ILE A 192 5.23 17.44 -7.00
N GLU A 193 6.29 18.15 -7.38
CA GLU A 193 6.23 19.59 -7.54
C GLU A 193 5.20 20.03 -8.60
N SER A 194 5.15 19.32 -9.72
CA SER A 194 4.17 19.60 -10.79
C SER A 194 2.73 19.39 -10.33
N PHE A 195 2.48 18.30 -9.59
CA PHE A 195 1.17 18.05 -8.98
C PHE A 195 0.80 19.17 -8.00
N MET A 196 1.71 19.47 -7.07
CA MET A 196 1.48 20.51 -6.06
C MET A 196 1.23 21.89 -6.65
N ARG A 197 2.01 22.31 -7.67
CA ARG A 197 1.74 23.57 -8.41
C ARG A 197 0.34 23.60 -9.04
N GLY A 198 -0.18 22.45 -9.43
CA GLY A 198 -1.53 22.31 -9.99
C GLY A 198 -2.65 22.57 -8.99
N ILE A 199 -2.41 22.41 -7.67
CA ILE A 199 -3.44 22.56 -6.63
C ILE A 199 -3.22 23.75 -5.69
N LEU A 200 -1.99 24.26 -5.58
CA LEU A 200 -1.69 25.44 -4.75
C LEU A 200 -2.34 26.71 -5.31
N LYS A 201 -2.63 27.64 -4.40
CA LYS A 201 -3.18 28.98 -4.74
C LYS A 201 -2.08 29.92 -5.20
#